data_bf7b3d90ac59f35b03517796f6403ba5
#
_entry.id   bf7b3d90ac59f35b03517796f6403ba5
#
_cell.length_a   1.000
_cell.length_b   1.000
_cell.length_c   1.000
_cell.angle_alpha   90.00
_cell.angle_beta   90.00
_cell.angle_gamma   90.00
#
_symmetry.space_group_name_H-M   'P 1'
#
loop_
_entity.id
_entity.type
_entity.pdbx_description
1 polymer ?
#
loop_
_entity_poly.entity_id
_entity_poly.type
_entity_poly.pdbx_seq_one_letter_code
_entity_poly.pdbx_strand_id
1 'polypeptide(L)'
;MRTYWNTNKCLKAIDEWQPNCWMQVTCPTEEDQQELEEKYQIPDYFLSDISDTDERARYEYDDGWMLIILRIPYVKEVRSRTPYTTVPLGI
;
A
#
# COMPACT_ATOMS: atom_id res chain seq x y z
N MET A 1 0.03 8.03 -7.42
CA MET A 1 0.71 9.15 -6.74
C MET A 1 1.60 8.62 -5.64
N ARG A 2 2.80 9.10 -5.57
CA ARG A 2 3.79 8.67 -4.58
C ARG A 2 4.13 9.81 -3.64
N THR A 3 4.25 9.49 -2.36
CA THR A 3 4.69 10.42 -1.33
C THR A 3 5.76 9.74 -0.51
N TYR A 4 6.79 10.45 -0.15
CA TYR A 4 7.93 9.91 0.58
C TYR A 4 8.07 10.59 1.93
N TRP A 5 8.41 9.80 2.95
CA TRP A 5 8.53 10.27 4.32
C TRP A 5 9.83 9.78 4.94
N ASN A 6 10.58 10.70 5.52
CA ASN A 6 11.74 10.35 6.32
C ASN A 6 11.25 9.88 7.70
N THR A 7 11.76 8.75 8.14
CA THR A 7 11.34 8.13 9.41
C THR A 7 12.38 8.29 10.53
N ASN A 8 13.46 9.05 10.29
CA ASN A 8 14.49 9.29 11.30
C ASN A 8 13.98 10.29 12.35
N LYS A 9 13.77 9.83 13.57
CA LYS A 9 13.22 10.57 14.73
C LYS A 9 11.73 10.89 14.63
N CYS A 10 11.24 11.35 13.48
CA CYS A 10 9.83 11.66 13.28
C CYS A 10 9.46 11.49 11.81
N LEU A 11 8.18 11.44 11.52
CA LEU A 11 7.69 11.33 10.15
C LEU A 11 7.72 12.71 9.50
N LYS A 12 8.58 12.89 8.52
CA LYS A 12 8.78 14.16 7.82
C LYS A 12 8.78 13.96 6.32
N ALA A 13 8.00 14.75 5.60
CA ALA A 13 7.89 14.67 4.14
C ALA A 13 9.22 15.03 3.47
N ILE A 14 9.57 14.26 2.45
CA ILE A 14 10.75 14.48 1.61
C ILE A 14 10.34 14.38 0.14
N ASP A 15 11.14 14.96 -0.76
CA ASP A 15 10.75 15.11 -2.17
C ASP A 15 11.03 13.86 -3.00
N GLU A 16 11.97 13.03 -2.59
CA GLU A 16 12.36 11.86 -3.38
C GLU A 16 12.77 10.69 -2.49
N TRP A 17 12.81 9.51 -3.09
CA TRP A 17 13.15 8.28 -2.39
C TRP A 17 14.55 8.34 -1.80
N GLN A 18 14.67 7.87 -0.57
CA GLN A 18 15.93 7.68 0.14
C GLN A 18 15.89 6.33 0.85
N PRO A 19 17.06 5.72 1.13
CA PRO A 19 17.10 4.50 1.95
C PRO A 19 16.40 4.72 3.30
N ASN A 20 15.63 3.72 3.72
CA ASN A 20 14.87 3.72 4.98
C ASN A 20 13.74 4.76 5.03
N CYS A 21 13.30 5.29 3.89
CA CYS A 21 12.12 6.13 3.86
C CYS A 21 10.83 5.29 3.82
N TRP A 22 9.75 5.90 4.20
CA TRP A 22 8.40 5.37 3.96
C TRP A 22 7.92 5.89 2.62
N MET A 23 7.60 5.00 1.70
CA MET A 23 7.02 5.37 0.41
C MET A 23 5.52 5.02 0.43
N GLN A 24 4.68 6.02 0.23
CA GLN A 24 3.24 5.84 0.14
C GLN A 24 2.82 5.90 -1.33
N VAL A 25 2.16 4.87 -1.80
CA VAL A 25 1.65 4.81 -3.17
C VAL A 25 0.12 4.81 -3.11
N THR A 26 -0.49 5.81 -3.71
CA THR A 26 -1.95 5.98 -3.74
C THR A 26 -2.43 5.88 -5.17
N CYS A 27 -3.48 5.08 -5.40
CA CYS A 27 -4.05 4.84 -6.73
C CYS A 27 -2.95 4.45 -7.74
N PRO A 28 -2.25 3.33 -7.50
CA PRO A 28 -1.11 2.95 -8.34
C PRO A 28 -1.53 2.71 -9.79
N THR A 29 -0.73 3.21 -10.71
CA THR A 29 -0.86 2.93 -12.15
C THR A 29 -0.20 1.60 -12.48
N GLU A 30 -0.40 1.11 -13.71
CA GLU A 30 0.32 -0.08 -14.18
C GLU A 30 1.83 0.13 -14.16
N GLU A 31 2.29 1.33 -14.48
CA GLU A 31 3.72 1.68 -14.39
C GLU A 31 4.23 1.62 -12.95
N ASP A 32 3.44 2.11 -11.99
CA ASP A 32 3.78 2.01 -10.57
C ASP A 32 3.90 0.56 -10.13
N GLN A 33 2.95 -0.29 -10.52
CA GLN A 33 2.98 -1.71 -10.17
C GLN A 33 4.19 -2.40 -10.76
N GLN A 34 4.49 -2.14 -12.02
CA GLN A 34 5.65 -2.72 -12.71
C GLN A 34 6.96 -2.30 -12.03
N GLU A 35 7.09 -1.04 -11.67
CA GLU A 35 8.27 -0.54 -10.98
C GLU A 35 8.44 -1.14 -9.59
N LEU A 36 7.33 -1.31 -8.85
CA LEU A 36 7.36 -1.95 -7.53
C LEU A 36 7.83 -3.41 -7.63
N GLU A 37 7.44 -4.13 -8.65
CA GLU A 37 7.86 -5.50 -8.88
C GLU A 37 9.32 -5.59 -9.36
N GLU A 38 9.70 -4.78 -10.33
CA GLU A 38 11.00 -4.88 -10.99
C GLU A 38 12.13 -4.17 -10.24
N LYS A 39 11.90 -2.92 -9.85
CA LYS A 39 12.93 -2.09 -9.20
C LYS A 39 13.06 -2.40 -7.71
N TYR A 40 11.93 -2.54 -7.03
CA TYR A 40 11.92 -2.79 -5.59
C TYR A 40 11.81 -4.27 -5.25
N GLN A 41 11.56 -5.12 -6.24
CA GLN A 41 11.49 -6.58 -6.10
C GLN A 41 10.43 -7.05 -5.10
N ILE A 42 9.33 -6.32 -5.03
CA ILE A 42 8.17 -6.74 -4.23
C ILE A 42 7.53 -7.95 -4.92
N PRO A 43 7.25 -9.04 -4.20
CA PRO A 43 6.57 -10.19 -4.79
C PRO A 43 5.26 -9.78 -5.47
N ASP A 44 5.02 -10.25 -6.68
CA ASP A 44 3.85 -9.88 -7.50
C ASP A 44 2.53 -10.22 -6.81
N TYR A 45 2.48 -11.35 -6.12
CA TYR A 45 1.27 -11.75 -5.42
C TYR A 45 0.94 -10.86 -4.22
N PHE A 46 1.92 -10.15 -3.63
CA PHE A 46 1.64 -9.14 -2.62
C PHE A 46 0.79 -8.00 -3.20
N LEU A 47 1.15 -7.51 -4.38
CA LEU A 47 0.41 -6.45 -5.05
C LEU A 47 -0.98 -6.93 -5.49
N SER A 48 -1.07 -8.16 -5.96
CA SER A 48 -2.33 -8.78 -6.33
C SER A 48 -3.26 -8.92 -5.12
N ASP A 49 -2.74 -9.34 -3.98
CA ASP A 49 -3.53 -9.51 -2.75
C ASP A 49 -4.02 -8.17 -2.21
N ILE A 50 -3.18 -7.14 -2.24
CA ILE A 50 -3.57 -5.78 -1.81
C ILE A 50 -4.70 -5.23 -2.70
N SER A 51 -4.71 -5.60 -3.97
CA SER A 51 -5.73 -5.17 -4.93
C SER A 51 -7.04 -5.93 -4.81
N ASP A 52 -7.06 -7.04 -4.09
CA ASP A 52 -8.26 -7.86 -3.89
C ASP A 52 -9.08 -7.32 -2.73
N THR A 53 -10.27 -6.78 -3.04
CA THR A 53 -11.16 -6.19 -2.03
C THR A 53 -11.70 -7.20 -1.02
N ASP A 54 -11.62 -8.49 -1.33
CA ASP A 54 -12.05 -9.57 -0.43
C ASP A 54 -10.92 -10.14 0.44
N GLU A 55 -9.71 -9.59 0.29
CA GLU A 55 -8.55 -10.08 1.04
C GLU A 55 -8.68 -9.79 2.53
N ARG A 56 -8.22 -10.75 3.35
CA ARG A 56 -8.31 -10.65 4.81
C ARG A 56 -7.14 -9.88 5.39
N ALA A 57 -7.39 -9.18 6.49
CA ALA A 57 -6.33 -8.60 7.30
C ALA A 57 -5.41 -9.72 7.81
N ARG A 58 -4.13 -9.61 7.53
CA ARG A 58 -3.11 -10.58 7.94
C ARG A 58 -1.71 -10.02 7.76
N TYR A 59 -0.72 -10.75 8.23
CA TYR A 59 0.67 -10.48 7.88
C TYR A 59 1.34 -11.76 7.39
N GLU A 60 2.34 -11.60 6.53
CA GLU A 60 3.16 -12.73 6.06
C GLU A 60 4.56 -12.25 5.68
N TYR A 61 5.49 -13.21 5.66
CA TYR A 61 6.86 -12.99 5.22
C TYR A 61 7.14 -13.81 3.98
N ASP A 62 7.83 -13.21 3.03
CA ASP A 62 8.33 -13.91 1.86
C ASP A 62 9.56 -13.19 1.29
N ASP A 63 10.62 -13.96 1.06
CA ASP A 63 11.83 -13.51 0.38
C ASP A 63 12.40 -12.18 0.92
N GLY A 64 12.45 -12.04 2.23
CA GLY A 64 12.94 -10.84 2.89
C GLY A 64 11.91 -9.71 3.00
N TRP A 65 10.71 -9.91 2.48
CA TRP A 65 9.62 -8.96 2.56
C TRP A 65 8.64 -9.34 3.66
N MET A 66 8.08 -8.32 4.28
CA MET A 66 6.97 -8.48 5.22
C MET A 66 5.78 -7.71 4.68
N LEU A 67 4.67 -8.41 4.49
CA LEU A 67 3.41 -7.81 4.09
C LEU A 67 2.48 -7.74 5.28
N ILE A 68 1.91 -6.56 5.51
CA ILE A 68 0.84 -6.35 6.48
C ILE A 68 -0.36 -5.84 5.72
N ILE A 69 -1.48 -6.56 5.80
CA ILE A 69 -2.75 -6.12 5.19
C ILE A 69 -3.70 -5.74 6.31
N LEU A 70 -4.16 -4.50 6.27
CA LEU A 70 -5.18 -3.97 7.17
C LEU A 70 -6.44 -3.69 6.37
N ARG A 71 -7.59 -3.73 7.04
CA ARG A 71 -8.86 -3.30 6.44
C ARG A 71 -9.16 -1.90 6.96
N ILE A 72 -9.31 -0.95 6.05
CA ILE A 72 -9.61 0.43 6.40
C ILE A 72 -10.98 0.83 5.87
N PRO A 73 -11.73 1.72 6.58
CA PRO A 73 -13.01 2.19 6.08
C PRO A 73 -12.84 3.08 4.85
N TYR A 74 -13.78 2.93 3.93
CA TYR A 74 -13.83 3.71 2.70
C TYR A 74 -15.26 4.15 2.45
N VAL A 75 -15.44 5.42 2.07
CA VAL A 75 -16.77 5.97 1.75
C VAL A 75 -17.10 5.61 0.30
N LYS A 76 -18.07 4.71 0.14
CA LYS A 76 -18.47 4.19 -1.16
C LYS A 76 -19.38 5.15 -1.92
N GLU A 77 -20.45 5.61 -1.28
CA GLU A 77 -21.40 6.55 -1.86
C GLU A 77 -22.20 7.22 -0.76
N VAL A 78 -22.30 8.55 -0.79
CA VAL A 78 -22.94 9.36 0.27
C VAL A 78 -24.44 9.10 0.39
N ARG A 79 -25.10 8.65 -0.69
CA ARG A 79 -26.56 8.43 -0.74
C ARG A 79 -26.97 6.98 -0.55
N SER A 80 -26.03 6.07 -0.37
CA SER A 80 -26.31 4.65 -0.15
C SER A 80 -26.75 4.38 1.29
N ARG A 81 -27.55 3.31 1.49
CA ARG A 81 -27.91 2.82 2.82
C ARG A 81 -26.70 2.33 3.61
N THR A 82 -25.68 1.86 2.91
CA THR A 82 -24.40 1.43 3.49
C THR A 82 -23.28 2.22 2.82
N PRO A 83 -23.09 3.52 3.19
CA PRO A 83 -22.13 4.38 2.51
C PRO A 83 -20.68 3.98 2.76
N TYR A 84 -20.43 3.15 3.75
CA TYR A 84 -19.09 2.72 4.12
C TYR A 84 -18.85 1.26 3.74
N THR A 85 -17.67 0.97 3.26
CA THR A 85 -17.14 -0.38 3.10
C THR A 85 -15.70 -0.37 3.60
N THR A 86 -15.05 -1.51 3.63
CA THR A 86 -13.64 -1.58 3.96
C THR A 86 -12.84 -2.00 2.73
N VAL A 87 -11.63 -1.46 2.62
CA VAL A 87 -10.69 -1.82 1.56
C VAL A 87 -9.36 -2.21 2.18
N PRO A 88 -8.58 -3.09 1.53
CA PRO A 88 -7.27 -3.45 2.04
C PRO A 88 -6.27 -2.30 1.89
N LEU A 89 -5.42 -2.15 2.90
CA LEU A 89 -4.24 -1.31 2.88
C LEU A 89 -3.04 -2.23 3.07
N GLY A 90 -2.15 -2.27 2.11
CA GLY A 90 -0.93 -3.06 2.20
C GLY A 90 0.25 -2.21 2.68
N ILE A 91 1.01 -2.76 3.61
CA ILE A 91 2.22 -2.14 4.17
C ILE A 91 3.39 -3.10 4.01
#